data_ee90c8790ff0dd01f73976e443ac9034
#
_entry.id   ee90c8790ff0dd01f73976e443ac9034
#
_cell.length_a   1.000
_cell.length_b   1.000
_cell.length_c   1.000
_cell.angle_alpha   90.00
_cell.angle_beta   90.00
_cell.angle_gamma   90.00
#
_symmetry.space_group_name_H-M   'P 1'
#
loop_
_entity.id
_entity.type
_entity.pdbx_description
1 polymer ?
#
loop_
_entity_poly.entity_id
_entity_poly.type
_entity_poly.pdbx_seq_one_letter_code
_entity_poly.pdbx_strand_id
1 'polypeptide(L)'
;RNEELMAKGLIKDLARRLQALRKERGYNPTDVLNTASILDLDEESLSMIKNKTEELSFLVRVKQVNFTQTCKKYKDDDIDGQKIRISVE
;
A
#
# COMPACT_ATOMS: atom_id res chain seq x y z
N ARG A 1 -9.82 -14.26 17.27
CA ARG A 1 -9.61 -13.40 16.12
C ARG A 1 -9.17 -12.03 16.59
N ASN A 2 -8.02 -11.61 16.15
CA ASN A 2 -7.41 -10.37 16.59
C ASN A 2 -7.28 -9.41 15.40
N GLU A 3 -8.06 -8.34 15.40
CA GLU A 3 -8.05 -7.35 14.32
C GLU A 3 -6.69 -6.69 14.16
N GLU A 4 -6.00 -6.49 15.25
CA GLU A 4 -4.68 -5.87 15.22
C GLU A 4 -3.66 -6.72 14.47
N LEU A 5 -3.68 -8.03 14.68
CA LEU A 5 -2.82 -8.94 13.95
C LEU A 5 -3.19 -9.00 12.47
N MET A 6 -4.48 -8.96 12.16
CA MET A 6 -4.95 -8.93 10.78
C MET A 6 -4.51 -7.64 10.08
N ALA A 7 -4.59 -6.52 10.76
CA ALA A 7 -4.14 -5.25 10.21
C ALA A 7 -2.64 -5.25 9.94
N LYS A 8 -1.84 -5.77 10.85
CA LYS A 8 -0.40 -5.90 10.64
C LYS A 8 -0.06 -6.77 9.44
N GLY A 9 -0.75 -7.89 9.30
CA GLY A 9 -0.57 -8.78 8.15
C GLY A 9 -0.90 -8.09 6.85
N LEU A 10 -2.00 -7.36 6.82
CA LEU A 10 -2.42 -6.62 5.64
C LEU A 10 -1.41 -5.54 5.28
N ILE A 11 -0.92 -4.80 6.26
CA ILE A 11 0.08 -3.76 6.04
C ILE A 11 1.37 -4.34 5.48
N LYS A 12 1.83 -5.46 6.01
CA LYS A 12 3.04 -6.11 5.49
C LYS A 12 2.84 -6.59 4.06
N ASP A 13 1.67 -7.14 3.75
CA ASP A 13 1.33 -7.58 2.41
C ASP A 13 1.33 -6.41 1.42
N LEU A 14 0.67 -5.33 1.79
CA LEU A 14 0.64 -4.13 0.96
C LEU A 14 2.02 -3.54 0.78
N ALA A 15 2.80 -3.47 1.85
CA ALA A 15 4.16 -2.95 1.79
C ALA A 15 5.02 -3.76 0.83
N ARG A 16 4.92 -5.07 0.90
CA ARG A 16 5.67 -5.96 0.01
C ARG A 16 5.32 -5.70 -1.45
N ARG A 17 4.02 -5.56 -1.74
CA ARG A 17 3.56 -5.30 -3.10
C ARG A 17 4.01 -3.93 -3.59
N LEU A 18 3.94 -2.92 -2.75
CA LEU A 18 4.40 -1.58 -3.10
C LEU A 18 5.92 -1.52 -3.29
N GLN A 19 6.67 -2.23 -2.47
CA GLN A 19 8.12 -2.34 -2.64
C GLN A 19 8.48 -3.03 -3.96
N ALA A 20 7.76 -4.08 -4.31
CA ALA A 20 7.97 -4.75 -5.59
C ALA A 20 7.65 -3.82 -6.76
N LEU A 21 6.61 -3.02 -6.64
CA LEU A 21 6.25 -2.05 -7.67
C LEU A 21 7.33 -0.97 -7.82
N ARG A 22 7.89 -0.49 -6.71
CA ARG A 22 9.00 0.47 -6.75
C ARG A 22 10.17 -0.09 -7.55
N LYS A 23 10.55 -1.31 -7.26
CA LYS A 23 11.64 -1.98 -7.97
C LYS A 23 11.32 -2.14 -9.45
N GLU A 24 10.11 -2.52 -9.76
CA GLU A 24 9.65 -2.66 -11.14
C GLU A 24 9.72 -1.34 -11.91
N ARG A 25 9.46 -0.24 -11.21
CA ARG A 25 9.48 1.10 -11.80
C ARG A 25 10.88 1.72 -11.83
N GLY A 26 11.88 1.05 -11.30
CA GLY A 26 13.26 1.51 -11.33
C GLY A 26 13.66 2.43 -10.19
N TYR A 27 12.85 2.55 -9.16
CA TYR A 27 13.24 3.34 -7.99
C TYR A 27 14.22 2.57 -7.12
N ASN A 28 15.13 3.30 -6.49
CA ASN A 28 16.06 2.70 -5.54
C ASN A 28 15.35 2.34 -4.23
N PRO A 29 15.78 1.24 -3.56
CA PRO A 29 15.16 0.88 -2.27
C PRO A 29 15.35 1.93 -1.18
N THR A 30 16.33 2.79 -1.32
CA THR A 30 16.64 3.85 -0.34
C THR A 30 15.93 5.17 -0.64
N ASP A 31 15.34 5.31 -1.82
CA ASP A 31 14.65 6.54 -2.19
C ASP A 31 13.36 6.68 -1.38
N VAL A 32 13.08 7.91 -0.94
CA VAL A 32 11.82 8.24 -0.30
C VAL A 32 10.91 8.85 -1.35
N LEU A 33 9.79 8.18 -1.63
CA LEU A 33 8.83 8.65 -2.61
C LEU A 33 7.81 9.57 -1.95
N ASN A 34 7.07 10.31 -2.76
CA ASN A 34 6.09 11.26 -2.25
C ASN A 34 4.82 10.57 -1.78
N THR A 35 4.29 9.67 -2.58
CA THR A 35 2.97 9.09 -2.32
C THR A 35 2.91 7.63 -2.77
N ALA A 36 2.25 6.82 -1.99
CA ALA A 36 1.81 5.49 -2.39
C ALA A 36 0.29 5.50 -2.37
N SER A 37 -0.33 5.01 -3.43
CA SER A 37 -1.78 4.95 -3.57
C SER A 37 -2.25 3.51 -3.62
N ILE A 38 -3.33 3.22 -2.90
CA ILE A 38 -3.94 1.89 -2.85
C ILE A 38 -5.43 2.08 -3.05
N LEU A 39 -5.96 1.51 -4.12
CA LEU A 39 -7.35 1.70 -4.49
C LEU A 39 -8.10 0.38 -4.50
N ASP A 40 -9.41 0.47 -4.42
CA ASP A 40 -10.32 -0.68 -4.50
C ASP A 40 -10.23 -1.64 -3.32
N LEU A 41 -9.65 -1.20 -2.20
CA LEU A 41 -9.76 -1.95 -0.96
C LEU A 41 -11.20 -1.95 -0.47
N ASP A 42 -11.64 -3.07 0.11
CA ASP A 42 -12.95 -3.10 0.73
C ASP A 42 -12.96 -2.24 2.01
N GLU A 43 -14.16 -1.89 2.46
CA GLU A 43 -14.30 -1.02 3.62
C GLU A 43 -13.70 -1.61 4.88
N GLU A 44 -13.81 -2.91 5.04
CA GLU A 44 -13.27 -3.59 6.22
C GLU A 44 -11.75 -3.49 6.25
N SER A 45 -11.08 -3.79 5.14
CA SER A 45 -9.62 -3.69 5.05
C SER A 45 -9.16 -2.25 5.22
N LEU A 46 -9.83 -1.32 4.55
CA LEU A 46 -9.50 0.09 4.65
C LEU A 46 -9.61 0.59 6.09
N SER A 47 -10.68 0.21 6.78
CA SER A 47 -10.89 0.60 8.16
C SER A 47 -9.80 0.05 9.07
N MET A 48 -9.34 -1.16 8.84
CA MET A 48 -8.28 -1.77 9.64
C MET A 48 -6.95 -1.04 9.52
N ILE A 49 -6.61 -0.54 8.35
CA ILE A 49 -5.30 0.06 8.10
C ILE A 49 -5.31 1.58 8.09
N LYS A 50 -6.48 2.20 8.08
CA LYS A 50 -6.61 3.65 8.00
C LYS A 50 -5.83 4.39 9.08
N ASN A 51 -5.79 3.83 10.28
CA ASN A 51 -5.08 4.42 11.41
C ASN A 51 -3.62 3.97 11.49
N LYS A 52 -3.18 3.14 10.57
CA LYS A 52 -1.83 2.58 10.55
C LYS A 52 -1.05 2.96 9.30
N THR A 53 -1.47 4.03 8.65
CA THR A 53 -0.82 4.50 7.43
C THR A 53 0.62 4.94 7.68
N GLU A 54 0.94 5.44 8.86
CA GLU A 54 2.30 5.80 9.21
C GLU A 54 3.24 4.60 9.14
N GLU A 55 2.80 3.46 9.66
CA GLU A 55 3.58 2.25 9.60
C GLU A 55 3.80 1.81 8.17
N LEU A 56 2.73 1.86 7.36
CA LEU A 56 2.83 1.52 5.95
C LEU A 56 3.76 2.47 5.19
N SER A 57 3.65 3.76 5.43
CA SER A 57 4.50 4.74 4.77
C SER A 57 5.97 4.55 5.15
N PHE A 58 6.24 4.19 6.38
CA PHE A 58 7.58 3.89 6.84
C PHE A 58 8.16 2.66 6.12
N LEU A 59 7.37 1.59 6.02
CA LEU A 59 7.81 0.35 5.39
C LEU A 59 8.04 0.53 3.89
N VAL A 60 7.24 1.33 3.24
CA VAL A 60 7.33 1.57 1.79
C VAL A 60 8.26 2.74 1.47
N ARG A 61 8.65 3.53 2.46
CA ARG A 61 9.47 4.73 2.31
C ARG A 61 8.81 5.77 1.42
N VAL A 62 7.59 6.13 1.81
CA VAL A 62 6.84 7.21 1.16
C VAL A 62 6.46 8.24 2.21
N LYS A 63 6.23 9.47 1.78
CA LYS A 63 5.83 10.54 2.68
C LYS A 63 4.39 10.41 3.13
N GLN A 64 3.53 9.91 2.26
CA GLN A 64 2.12 9.70 2.59
C GLN A 64 1.53 8.53 1.82
N VAL A 65 0.47 7.97 2.36
CA VAL A 65 -0.30 6.91 1.74
C VAL A 65 -1.70 7.43 1.47
N ASN A 66 -2.22 7.09 0.30
CA ASN A 66 -3.49 7.60 -0.18
C ASN A 66 -4.36 6.43 -0.63
N PHE A 67 -5.65 6.50 -0.34
CA PHE A 67 -6.60 5.42 -0.68
C PHE A 67 -7.68 5.87 -1.67
N THR A 68 -7.65 7.14 -2.09
CA THR A 68 -8.74 7.70 -2.88
C THR A 68 -8.31 8.29 -4.21
N GLN A 69 -7.02 8.55 -4.42
CA GLN A 69 -6.54 9.17 -5.65
C GLN A 69 -5.62 8.22 -6.40
N THR A 70 -5.83 8.12 -7.72
CA THR A 70 -4.95 7.34 -8.58
C THR A 70 -3.90 8.24 -9.20
N CYS A 71 -2.70 7.69 -9.34
CA CYS A 71 -1.73 8.21 -10.29
C CYS A 71 -2.09 7.74 -11.69
N LYS A 72 -1.53 8.38 -12.70
CA LYS A 72 -1.76 7.97 -14.08
C LYS A 72 -1.24 6.56 -14.37
N LYS A 73 -0.29 6.10 -13.58
CA LYS A 73 0.30 4.77 -13.75
C LYS A 73 0.03 3.94 -12.51
N TYR A 74 -0.91 3.06 -12.59
CA TYR A 74 -1.21 2.12 -11.51
C TYR A 74 -0.98 0.69 -11.99
N LYS A 75 -0.84 -0.20 -11.04
CA LYS A 75 -0.68 -1.63 -11.29
C LYS A 75 -1.83 -2.37 -10.64
N ASP A 76 -2.44 -3.27 -11.39
CA ASP A 76 -3.45 -4.17 -10.83
C ASP A 76 -2.78 -5.27 -10.02
N ASP A 77 -3.34 -5.56 -8.86
CA ASP A 77 -2.84 -6.63 -8.01
C ASP A 77 -4.01 -7.25 -7.25
N ASP A 78 -3.76 -8.38 -6.61
CA ASP A 78 -4.75 -9.06 -5.79
C ASP A 78 -4.23 -9.19 -4.37
N ILE A 79 -5.13 -9.01 -3.40
CA ILE A 79 -4.82 -9.25 -2.00
C ILE A 79 -6.04 -9.88 -1.34
N ASP A 80 -5.84 -11.03 -0.69
CA ASP A 80 -6.92 -11.77 -0.02
C ASP A 80 -8.15 -11.99 -0.90
N GLY A 81 -7.94 -12.24 -2.18
CA GLY A 81 -9.02 -12.51 -3.12
C GLY A 81 -9.71 -11.28 -3.67
N GLN A 82 -9.33 -10.08 -3.27
CA GLN A 82 -9.88 -8.86 -3.83
C GLN A 82 -8.89 -8.19 -4.76
N LYS A 83 -9.41 -7.60 -5.82
CA LYS A 83 -8.59 -6.88 -6.80
C LYS A 83 -8.37 -5.46 -6.33
N ILE A 84 -7.13 -5.03 -6.34
CA ILE A 84 -6.76 -3.68 -5.94
C ILE A 84 -5.90 -3.03 -7.03
N ARG A 85 -5.76 -1.73 -6.94
CA ARG A 85 -4.85 -0.97 -7.79
C ARG A 85 -3.86 -0.24 -6.90
N ILE A 86 -2.59 -0.33 -7.23
CA ILE A 86 -1.53 0.30 -6.45
C ILE A 86 -0.66 1.16 -7.35
N SER A 87 -0.12 2.22 -6.78
CA SER A 87 0.82 3.10 -7.50
C SER A 87 1.77 3.75 -6.51
N VAL A 88 2.92 4.17 -7.02
CA VAL A 88 3.93 4.91 -6.24
C VAL A 88 4.45 6.07 -7.07
N GLU A 89 4.74 7.17 -6.41
CA GLU A 89 5.32 8.37 -7.04
C GLU A 89 6.50 8.89 -6.28
#